data_20b1978aa293afe7a86d72a0d8c1c565
#
_entry.id   20b1978aa293afe7a86d72a0d8c1c565
#
_cell.length_a   1.000
_cell.length_b   1.000
_cell.length_c   1.000
_cell.angle_alpha   90.00
_cell.angle_beta   90.00
_cell.angle_gamma   90.00
#
_symmetry.space_group_name_H-M   'P 1'
#
loop_
_entity.id
_entity.type
_entity.pdbx_description
1 polymer ?
#
loop_
_entity_poly.entity_id
_entity_poly.type
_entity_poly.pdbx_seq_one_letter_code
_entity_poly.pdbx_strand_id
1 'polypeptide(L)'
;MFSKEWGVNMRKAIIAGNWKMHYTVDEAVKLIEELKPLVAEASCEVVVCPPFVSLDAAVKAAAGSNIKVGAQNMHFEENGAFTGEVAPGMLEALKVDYVIIGHSERRQYFNETDETVNKKLKKAYEHNLIPILCVGESLEEREGNKTEEIIGAQIKKDLEGLTPEQVEALVIAYEPIWAIGTGKTATSEQANDTIKSIRAMVARAYGDEIALKVRIQYGGSVKPSTIKEQMEQTDIDGALVGGASLKASDFSAIVNY
;
A
#
# COMPACT_ATOMS: atom_id res chain seq x y z
N MET A 1 25.51 5.10 -8.95
CA MET A 1 26.02 4.56 -7.67
C MET A 1 25.81 5.65 -6.63
N PHE A 2 24.59 5.80 -6.09
CA PHE A 2 24.30 6.75 -5.01
C PHE A 2 24.33 5.95 -3.72
N SER A 3 25.47 6.01 -3.04
CA SER A 3 25.73 5.31 -1.80
C SER A 3 24.92 5.89 -0.64
N LYS A 4 24.50 5.04 0.31
CA LYS A 4 23.95 5.37 1.64
C LYS A 4 24.84 6.33 2.48
N GLU A 5 25.88 6.94 1.90
CA GLU A 5 26.85 7.81 2.58
C GLU A 5 26.43 9.28 2.73
N TRP A 6 25.31 9.70 2.10
CA TRP A 6 24.72 11.00 2.41
C TRP A 6 23.53 10.78 3.32
N GLY A 7 23.82 10.80 4.63
CA GLY A 7 22.91 10.49 5.72
C GLY A 7 21.53 11.15 5.59
N VAL A 8 20.56 10.40 6.02
CA VAL A 8 19.14 10.61 6.18
C VAL A 8 18.36 9.96 5.03
N ASN A 9 17.89 8.75 5.29
CA ASN A 9 16.78 8.17 4.55
C ASN A 9 15.59 9.15 4.70
N MET A 10 15.35 10.00 3.70
CA MET A 10 14.33 11.05 3.76
C MET A 10 12.91 10.45 3.77
N ARG A 11 12.76 9.15 3.44
CA ARG A 11 11.49 8.45 3.40
C ARG A 11 11.29 7.59 4.65
N LYS A 12 10.29 7.95 5.45
CA LYS A 12 9.91 7.13 6.59
C LYS A 12 9.32 5.80 6.09
N ALA A 13 9.86 4.69 6.53
CA ALA A 13 9.35 3.36 6.18
C ALA A 13 7.88 3.19 6.62
N ILE A 14 7.12 2.41 5.83
CA ILE A 14 5.70 2.12 6.09
C ILE A 14 5.39 0.64 5.92
N ILE A 15 4.86 0.01 6.96
CA ILE A 15 4.39 -1.38 6.93
C ILE A 15 2.87 -1.37 7.07
N ALA A 16 2.18 -1.77 5.99
CA ALA A 16 0.72 -1.80 5.93
C ALA A 16 0.21 -3.25 5.84
N GLY A 17 -0.71 -3.62 6.71
CA GLY A 17 -1.34 -4.93 6.74
C GLY A 17 -2.67 -4.91 5.99
N ASN A 18 -2.73 -5.47 4.79
CA ASN A 18 -3.97 -5.70 4.07
C ASN A 18 -4.61 -7.01 4.55
N TRP A 19 -5.64 -6.91 5.38
CA TRP A 19 -6.32 -8.08 5.94
C TRP A 19 -7.24 -8.78 4.95
N LYS A 20 -7.46 -8.16 3.79
CA LYS A 20 -8.37 -8.69 2.77
C LYS A 20 -9.74 -9.02 3.37
N MET A 21 -10.36 -10.13 2.99
CA MET A 21 -11.69 -10.56 3.49
C MET A 21 -11.52 -11.50 4.69
N HIS A 22 -10.91 -10.98 5.77
CA HIS A 22 -10.73 -11.74 7.02
C HIS A 22 -11.21 -10.94 8.21
N TYR A 23 -11.63 -11.68 9.25
CA TYR A 23 -12.02 -11.20 10.56
C TYR A 23 -13.40 -10.56 10.65
N THR A 24 -14.13 -10.99 11.68
CA THR A 24 -15.28 -10.28 12.24
C THR A 24 -14.82 -9.05 13.00
N VAL A 25 -15.79 -8.22 13.43
CA VAL A 25 -15.47 -6.99 14.18
C VAL A 25 -14.69 -7.29 15.47
N ASP A 26 -15.13 -8.29 16.24
CA ASP A 26 -14.50 -8.64 17.52
C ASP A 26 -13.07 -9.20 17.31
N GLU A 27 -12.86 -10.02 16.28
CA GLU A 27 -11.54 -10.53 15.93
C GLU A 27 -10.59 -9.42 15.46
N ALA A 28 -11.10 -8.45 14.71
CA ALA A 28 -10.35 -7.28 14.27
C ALA A 28 -9.88 -6.42 15.46
N VAL A 29 -10.79 -6.14 16.40
CA VAL A 29 -10.47 -5.42 17.66
C VAL A 29 -9.43 -6.17 18.46
N LYS A 30 -9.61 -7.48 18.63
CA LYS A 30 -8.67 -8.33 19.37
C LYS A 30 -7.27 -8.28 18.77
N LEU A 31 -7.15 -8.40 17.44
CA LEU A 31 -5.86 -8.34 16.76
C LEU A 31 -5.17 -6.98 16.96
N ILE A 32 -5.91 -5.87 16.89
CA ILE A 32 -5.35 -4.53 17.13
C ILE A 32 -4.86 -4.40 18.57
N GLU A 33 -5.65 -4.85 19.56
CA GLU A 33 -5.25 -4.79 20.96
C GLU A 33 -4.00 -5.65 21.26
N GLU A 34 -3.89 -6.83 20.64
CA GLU A 34 -2.68 -7.66 20.73
C GLU A 34 -1.46 -6.98 20.07
N LEU A 35 -1.69 -6.25 18.96
CA LEU A 35 -0.62 -5.62 18.19
C LEU A 35 -0.07 -4.35 18.87
N LYS A 36 -0.92 -3.54 19.52
CA LYS A 36 -0.54 -2.25 20.13
C LYS A 36 0.76 -2.30 20.96
N PRO A 37 0.89 -3.18 21.96
CA PRO A 37 2.11 -3.22 22.77
C PRO A 37 3.33 -3.72 22.00
N LEU A 38 3.12 -4.54 20.94
CA LEU A 38 4.20 -5.14 20.17
C LEU A 38 4.84 -4.17 19.16
N VAL A 39 4.13 -3.10 18.78
CA VAL A 39 4.60 -2.11 17.79
C VAL A 39 4.72 -0.70 18.38
N ALA A 40 4.57 -0.52 19.69
CA ALA A 40 4.58 0.78 20.33
C ALA A 40 5.85 1.60 20.04
N GLU A 41 7.00 0.94 19.95
CA GLU A 41 8.31 1.55 19.69
C GLU A 41 8.77 1.42 18.22
N ALA A 42 7.84 1.08 17.30
CA ALA A 42 8.18 0.91 15.89
C ALA A 42 8.74 2.21 15.28
N SER A 43 9.86 2.10 14.58
CA SER A 43 10.48 3.22 13.86
C SER A 43 9.77 3.56 12.54
N CYS A 44 9.06 2.59 11.96
CA CYS A 44 8.27 2.75 10.76
C CYS A 44 6.84 3.21 11.07
N GLU A 45 6.11 3.60 10.04
CA GLU A 45 4.67 3.84 10.12
C GLU A 45 3.93 2.50 10.02
N VAL A 46 3.01 2.25 10.95
CA VAL A 46 2.26 0.99 11.05
C VAL A 46 0.82 1.24 10.65
N VAL A 47 0.35 0.52 9.62
CA VAL A 47 -1.02 0.66 9.12
C VAL A 47 -1.71 -0.70 9.13
N VAL A 48 -2.98 -0.74 9.52
CA VAL A 48 -3.84 -1.92 9.39
C VAL A 48 -5.04 -1.59 8.52
N CYS A 49 -5.33 -2.45 7.54
CA CYS A 49 -6.44 -2.25 6.60
C CYS A 49 -7.47 -3.39 6.72
N PRO A 50 -8.42 -3.28 7.68
CA PRO A 50 -9.48 -4.26 7.86
C PRO A 50 -10.60 -4.10 6.82
N PRO A 51 -11.53 -5.07 6.69
CA PRO A 51 -12.76 -4.90 5.92
C PRO A 51 -13.61 -3.72 6.40
N PHE A 52 -14.43 -3.15 5.51
CA PHE A 52 -15.30 -1.99 5.81
C PHE A 52 -16.13 -2.15 7.08
N VAL A 53 -16.69 -3.34 7.30
CA VAL A 53 -17.54 -3.64 8.46
C VAL A 53 -16.83 -3.46 9.80
N SER A 54 -15.50 -3.50 9.82
CA SER A 54 -14.68 -3.40 11.02
C SER A 54 -14.00 -2.03 11.20
N LEU A 55 -14.12 -1.10 10.23
CA LEU A 55 -13.36 0.16 10.23
C LEU A 55 -13.64 1.03 11.48
N ASP A 56 -14.91 1.25 11.82
CA ASP A 56 -15.27 2.06 13.00
C ASP A 56 -14.70 1.47 14.29
N ALA A 57 -14.83 0.17 14.47
CA ALA A 57 -14.27 -0.52 15.62
C ALA A 57 -12.74 -0.51 15.63
N ALA A 58 -12.11 -0.67 14.46
CA ALA A 58 -10.66 -0.63 14.31
C ALA A 58 -10.08 0.74 14.66
N VAL A 59 -10.69 1.83 14.18
CA VAL A 59 -10.27 3.20 14.52
C VAL A 59 -10.37 3.45 16.01
N LYS A 60 -11.47 3.01 16.65
CA LYS A 60 -11.64 3.12 18.11
C LYS A 60 -10.60 2.29 18.88
N ALA A 61 -10.34 1.06 18.44
CA ALA A 61 -9.34 0.19 19.07
C ALA A 61 -7.91 0.73 18.89
N ALA A 62 -7.57 1.31 17.74
CA ALA A 62 -6.25 1.89 17.48
C ALA A 62 -6.01 3.24 18.19
N ALA A 63 -7.06 3.87 18.75
CA ALA A 63 -6.95 5.17 19.38
C ALA A 63 -5.89 5.18 20.50
N GLY A 64 -5.07 6.24 20.53
CA GLY A 64 -4.00 6.41 21.52
C GLY A 64 -2.76 5.55 21.27
N SER A 65 -2.68 4.83 20.14
CA SER A 65 -1.51 4.08 19.70
C SER A 65 -0.85 4.74 18.47
N ASN A 66 0.25 4.17 18.00
CA ASN A 66 0.92 4.56 16.76
C ASN A 66 0.38 3.83 15.51
N ILE A 67 -0.67 3.01 15.67
CA ILE A 67 -1.30 2.27 14.58
C ILE A 67 -2.27 3.19 13.85
N LYS A 68 -2.07 3.30 12.53
CA LYS A 68 -2.97 3.96 11.60
C LYS A 68 -3.97 2.96 11.01
N VAL A 69 -5.14 3.43 10.61
CA VAL A 69 -6.17 2.59 10.00
C VAL A 69 -6.37 2.98 8.54
N GLY A 70 -6.41 1.98 7.65
CA GLY A 70 -6.68 2.15 6.24
C GLY A 70 -7.93 1.39 5.80
N ALA A 71 -8.62 1.89 4.79
CA ALA A 71 -9.66 1.16 4.08
C ALA A 71 -9.06 0.33 2.94
N GLN A 72 -9.74 -0.76 2.54
CA GLN A 72 -9.27 -1.64 1.46
C GLN A 72 -9.72 -1.17 0.07
N ASN A 73 -10.60 -0.19 0.00
CA ASN A 73 -11.15 0.41 -1.22
C ASN A 73 -11.99 1.64 -0.85
N MET A 74 -12.40 2.40 -1.85
CA MET A 74 -13.49 3.39 -1.78
C MET A 74 -14.10 3.61 -3.16
N HIS A 75 -15.30 4.19 -3.23
CA HIS A 75 -15.85 4.70 -4.47
C HIS A 75 -15.31 6.10 -4.78
N PHE A 76 -15.45 6.56 -6.02
CA PHE A 76 -15.00 7.89 -6.45
C PHE A 76 -16.14 8.92 -6.50
N GLU A 77 -17.39 8.54 -6.21
CA GLU A 77 -18.54 9.44 -6.10
C GLU A 77 -18.82 9.80 -4.64
N GLU A 78 -19.29 11.03 -4.41
CA GLU A 78 -19.63 11.52 -3.06
C GLU A 78 -20.82 10.78 -2.45
N ASN A 79 -21.80 10.46 -3.27
CA ASN A 79 -23.01 9.74 -2.93
C ASN A 79 -23.72 9.31 -4.21
N GLY A 80 -24.76 8.51 -4.11
CA GLY A 80 -25.56 8.16 -5.27
C GLY A 80 -26.14 6.75 -5.26
N ALA A 81 -26.65 6.33 -6.39
CA ALA A 81 -27.24 5.00 -6.59
C ALA A 81 -26.17 3.93 -6.87
N PHE A 82 -25.29 3.71 -5.90
CA PHE A 82 -24.17 2.78 -5.96
C PHE A 82 -24.29 1.77 -4.82
N THR A 83 -25.33 0.94 -4.86
CA THR A 83 -25.65 -0.01 -3.80
C THR A 83 -24.46 -0.90 -3.44
N GLY A 84 -24.05 -0.86 -2.17
CA GLY A 84 -22.91 -1.64 -1.64
C GLY A 84 -21.57 -0.93 -1.64
N GLU A 85 -21.45 0.24 -2.30
CA GLU A 85 -20.22 1.03 -2.31
C GLU A 85 -20.09 1.93 -1.07
N VAL A 86 -18.85 2.30 -0.77
CA VAL A 86 -18.49 3.19 0.34
C VAL A 86 -17.89 4.46 -0.23
N ALA A 87 -18.53 5.60 0.04
CA ALA A 87 -18.09 6.91 -0.41
C ALA A 87 -16.88 7.41 0.42
N PRO A 88 -16.01 8.26 -0.14
CA PRO A 88 -14.84 8.80 0.56
C PRO A 88 -15.21 9.58 1.82
N GLY A 89 -16.29 10.39 1.79
CA GLY A 89 -16.77 11.10 2.98
C GLY A 89 -17.22 10.20 4.13
N MET A 90 -17.61 8.94 3.86
CA MET A 90 -17.91 7.96 4.90
C MET A 90 -16.63 7.51 5.62
N LEU A 91 -15.52 7.35 4.88
CA LEU A 91 -14.22 6.99 5.45
C LEU A 91 -13.61 8.15 6.24
N GLU A 92 -13.70 9.37 5.72
CA GLU A 92 -13.27 10.59 6.40
C GLU A 92 -14.01 10.78 7.73
N ALA A 93 -15.33 10.58 7.74
CA ALA A 93 -16.14 10.68 8.96
C ALA A 93 -15.74 9.65 10.03
N LEU A 94 -15.24 8.49 9.64
CA LEU A 94 -14.66 7.48 10.52
C LEU A 94 -13.22 7.80 10.97
N LYS A 95 -12.58 8.83 10.39
CA LYS A 95 -11.17 9.18 10.64
C LYS A 95 -10.20 8.08 10.20
N VAL A 96 -10.49 7.47 9.06
CA VAL A 96 -9.57 6.55 8.39
C VAL A 96 -8.40 7.36 7.81
N ASP A 97 -7.17 6.90 7.97
CA ASP A 97 -5.96 7.61 7.53
C ASP A 97 -5.58 7.26 6.07
N TYR A 98 -5.72 5.99 5.70
CA TYR A 98 -5.26 5.44 4.42
C TYR A 98 -6.37 4.78 3.62
N VAL A 99 -6.15 4.62 2.32
CA VAL A 99 -7.02 3.80 1.48
C VAL A 99 -6.20 3.06 0.42
N ILE A 100 -6.37 1.74 0.32
CA ILE A 100 -5.80 0.92 -0.76
C ILE A 100 -6.64 1.14 -2.02
N ILE A 101 -5.98 1.46 -3.14
CA ILE A 101 -6.64 1.73 -4.42
C ILE A 101 -5.91 0.93 -5.51
N GLY A 102 -6.66 0.29 -6.40
CA GLY A 102 -6.10 -0.44 -7.54
C GLY A 102 -5.47 -1.79 -7.19
N HIS A 103 -5.77 -2.36 -6.01
CA HIS A 103 -5.24 -3.68 -5.63
C HIS A 103 -5.51 -4.72 -6.71
N SER A 104 -4.54 -5.60 -6.98
CA SER A 104 -4.62 -6.61 -8.05
C SER A 104 -5.89 -7.45 -8.03
N GLU A 105 -6.38 -7.86 -6.84
CA GLU A 105 -7.64 -8.58 -6.69
C GLU A 105 -8.84 -7.75 -7.17
N ARG A 106 -8.83 -6.43 -6.98
CA ARG A 106 -9.91 -5.56 -7.44
C ARG A 106 -9.88 -5.35 -8.95
N ARG A 107 -8.69 -5.21 -9.52
CA ARG A 107 -8.50 -5.17 -10.99
C ARG A 107 -8.98 -6.47 -11.61
N GLN A 108 -8.62 -7.61 -11.02
CA GLN A 108 -8.93 -8.95 -11.56
C GLN A 108 -10.40 -9.36 -11.38
N TYR A 109 -10.99 -9.13 -10.21
CA TYR A 109 -12.30 -9.69 -9.86
C TYR A 109 -13.44 -8.68 -9.88
N PHE A 110 -13.14 -7.38 -9.83
CA PHE A 110 -14.13 -6.32 -9.67
C PHE A 110 -14.04 -5.25 -10.76
N ASN A 111 -13.38 -5.54 -11.88
CA ASN A 111 -13.25 -4.66 -13.05
C ASN A 111 -12.71 -3.25 -12.72
N GLU A 112 -11.84 -3.13 -11.73
CA GLU A 112 -11.18 -1.85 -11.44
C GLU A 112 -10.16 -1.55 -12.53
N THR A 113 -10.30 -0.40 -13.20
CA THR A 113 -9.44 0.05 -14.31
C THR A 113 -8.56 1.21 -13.87
N ASP A 114 -7.53 1.55 -14.65
CA ASP A 114 -6.68 2.71 -14.37
C ASP A 114 -7.48 4.03 -14.35
N GLU A 115 -8.55 4.15 -15.18
CA GLU A 115 -9.44 5.30 -15.14
C GLU A 115 -10.19 5.41 -13.82
N THR A 116 -10.69 4.28 -13.29
CA THR A 116 -11.40 4.29 -11.99
C THR A 116 -10.42 4.50 -10.84
N VAL A 117 -9.21 3.94 -10.93
CA VAL A 117 -8.11 4.18 -9.98
C VAL A 117 -7.74 5.66 -9.93
N ASN A 118 -7.51 6.31 -11.08
CA ASN A 118 -7.21 7.74 -11.15
C ASN A 118 -8.31 8.61 -10.51
N LYS A 119 -9.59 8.31 -10.78
CA LYS A 119 -10.72 9.01 -10.14
C LYS A 119 -10.69 8.84 -8.62
N LYS A 120 -10.43 7.63 -8.13
CA LYS A 120 -10.34 7.34 -6.70
C LYS A 120 -9.17 8.06 -6.03
N LEU A 121 -8.00 8.11 -6.68
CA LEU A 121 -6.84 8.84 -6.16
C LEU A 121 -7.15 10.32 -5.96
N LYS A 122 -7.73 10.98 -6.97
CA LYS A 122 -8.14 12.38 -6.88
C LYS A 122 -9.13 12.59 -5.74
N LYS A 123 -10.13 11.73 -5.66
CA LYS A 123 -11.18 11.82 -4.66
C LYS A 123 -10.66 11.54 -3.24
N ALA A 124 -9.69 10.65 -3.07
CA ALA A 124 -9.07 10.39 -1.77
C ALA A 124 -8.41 11.65 -1.19
N TYR A 125 -7.70 12.42 -2.02
CA TYR A 125 -7.07 13.67 -1.59
C TYR A 125 -8.07 14.77 -1.24
N GLU A 126 -9.24 14.81 -1.90
CA GLU A 126 -10.31 15.75 -1.56
C GLU A 126 -10.87 15.48 -0.14
N HIS A 127 -10.70 14.25 0.38
CA HIS A 127 -11.19 13.79 1.67
C HIS A 127 -10.08 13.49 2.69
N ASN A 128 -8.89 14.06 2.53
CA ASN A 128 -7.77 13.90 3.45
C ASN A 128 -7.32 12.43 3.68
N LEU A 129 -7.63 11.53 2.74
CA LEU A 129 -7.19 10.15 2.78
C LEU A 129 -5.86 10.00 2.03
N ILE A 130 -4.91 9.26 2.60
CA ILE A 130 -3.63 8.98 1.93
C ILE A 130 -3.79 7.68 1.11
N PRO A 131 -3.68 7.73 -0.23
CA PRO A 131 -3.80 6.53 -1.03
C PRO A 131 -2.56 5.63 -0.92
N ILE A 132 -2.81 4.30 -0.92
CA ILE A 132 -1.82 3.27 -1.22
C ILE A 132 -2.20 2.73 -2.60
N LEU A 133 -1.55 3.24 -3.64
CA LEU A 133 -1.77 2.84 -5.03
C LEU A 133 -1.08 1.53 -5.33
N CYS A 134 -1.82 0.52 -5.73
CA CYS A 134 -1.29 -0.77 -6.14
C CYS A 134 -1.08 -0.83 -7.66
N VAL A 135 0.12 -1.21 -8.07
CA VAL A 135 0.51 -1.46 -9.46
C VAL A 135 1.28 -2.77 -9.56
N GLY A 136 1.19 -3.44 -10.70
CA GLY A 136 1.92 -4.69 -10.88
C GLY A 136 1.55 -5.41 -12.15
N GLU A 137 2.33 -6.44 -12.47
CA GLU A 137 2.21 -7.26 -13.66
C GLU A 137 1.86 -8.71 -13.34
N SER A 138 1.18 -9.37 -14.27
CA SER A 138 0.91 -10.81 -14.26
C SER A 138 2.16 -11.63 -14.59
N LEU A 139 2.08 -12.95 -14.40
CA LEU A 139 3.17 -13.87 -14.78
C LEU A 139 3.43 -13.84 -16.29
N GLU A 140 2.37 -13.85 -17.11
CA GLU A 140 2.46 -13.80 -18.56
C GLU A 140 3.17 -12.52 -19.04
N GLU A 141 2.83 -11.39 -18.47
CA GLU A 141 3.45 -10.10 -18.79
C GLU A 141 4.92 -10.07 -18.39
N ARG A 142 5.27 -10.64 -17.22
CA ARG A 142 6.67 -10.74 -16.80
C ARG A 142 7.49 -11.67 -17.67
N GLU A 143 6.98 -12.86 -17.98
CA GLU A 143 7.64 -13.81 -18.88
C GLU A 143 7.77 -13.27 -20.31
N GLY A 144 6.82 -12.42 -20.71
CA GLY A 144 6.85 -11.67 -21.97
C GLY A 144 7.77 -10.45 -21.96
N ASN A 145 8.52 -10.18 -20.88
CA ASN A 145 9.35 -8.98 -20.69
C ASN A 145 8.57 -7.64 -20.81
N LYS A 146 7.29 -7.61 -20.41
CA LYS A 146 6.41 -6.45 -20.50
C LYS A 146 6.24 -5.70 -19.18
N THR A 147 6.96 -6.06 -18.13
CA THR A 147 6.84 -5.46 -16.79
C THR A 147 6.90 -3.93 -16.84
N GLU A 148 7.91 -3.36 -17.48
CA GLU A 148 8.06 -1.89 -17.56
C GLU A 148 6.96 -1.22 -18.40
N GLU A 149 6.52 -1.87 -19.47
CA GLU A 149 5.44 -1.37 -20.32
C GLU A 149 4.12 -1.30 -19.54
N ILE A 150 3.75 -2.41 -18.88
CA ILE A 150 2.49 -2.52 -18.12
C ILE A 150 2.48 -1.56 -16.92
N ILE A 151 3.50 -1.63 -16.09
CA ILE A 151 3.57 -0.76 -14.89
C ILE A 151 3.70 0.70 -15.31
N GLY A 152 4.45 0.99 -16.38
CA GLY A 152 4.57 2.34 -16.91
C GLY A 152 3.24 2.91 -17.40
N ALA A 153 2.41 2.08 -18.04
CA ALA A 153 1.06 2.47 -18.45
C ALA A 153 0.16 2.75 -17.23
N GLN A 154 0.19 1.87 -16.21
CA GLN A 154 -0.54 2.06 -14.95
C GLN A 154 -0.10 3.37 -14.27
N ILE A 155 1.19 3.58 -14.01
CA ILE A 155 1.72 4.80 -13.36
C ILE A 155 1.31 6.06 -14.12
N LYS A 156 1.47 6.05 -15.45
CA LYS A 156 1.08 7.19 -16.28
C LYS A 156 -0.39 7.52 -16.17
N LYS A 157 -1.27 6.50 -16.21
CA LYS A 157 -2.71 6.70 -16.22
C LYS A 157 -3.26 6.97 -14.83
N ASP A 158 -2.79 6.22 -13.83
CA ASP A 158 -3.24 6.35 -12.44
C ASP A 158 -2.89 7.73 -11.87
N LEU A 159 -1.71 8.28 -12.20
CA LEU A 159 -1.25 9.57 -11.68
C LEU A 159 -1.67 10.78 -12.54
N GLU A 160 -2.36 10.56 -13.67
CA GLU A 160 -2.74 11.64 -14.60
C GLU A 160 -3.52 12.76 -13.91
N GLY A 161 -2.96 13.98 -13.92
CA GLY A 161 -3.59 15.18 -13.37
C GLY A 161 -3.56 15.31 -11.84
N LEU A 162 -2.77 14.47 -11.13
CA LEU A 162 -2.42 14.74 -9.73
C LEU A 162 -1.40 15.88 -9.66
N THR A 163 -1.41 16.62 -8.54
CA THR A 163 -0.39 17.64 -8.28
C THR A 163 0.92 17.00 -7.78
N PRO A 164 2.07 17.69 -7.90
CA PRO A 164 3.33 17.20 -7.31
C PRO A 164 3.21 16.87 -5.83
N GLU A 165 2.51 17.68 -5.04
CA GLU A 165 2.30 17.49 -3.60
C GLU A 165 1.46 16.24 -3.31
N GLN A 166 0.47 15.97 -4.14
CA GLN A 166 -0.33 14.74 -4.05
C GLN A 166 0.51 13.50 -4.34
N VAL A 167 1.37 13.57 -5.37
CA VAL A 167 2.27 12.46 -5.71
C VAL A 167 3.34 12.27 -4.62
N GLU A 168 3.87 13.34 -4.03
CA GLU A 168 4.81 13.25 -2.90
C GLU A 168 4.20 12.53 -1.69
N ALA A 169 2.92 12.78 -1.40
CA ALA A 169 2.19 12.16 -0.28
C ALA A 169 1.74 10.71 -0.57
N LEU A 170 1.75 10.30 -1.84
CA LEU A 170 1.31 8.98 -2.26
C LEU A 170 2.22 7.87 -1.71
N VAL A 171 1.61 6.73 -1.41
CA VAL A 171 2.32 5.47 -1.24
C VAL A 171 2.03 4.60 -2.45
N ILE A 172 3.06 4.07 -3.11
CA ILE A 172 2.88 3.10 -4.21
C ILE A 172 3.22 1.72 -3.65
N ALA A 173 2.38 0.72 -3.92
CA ALA A 173 2.64 -0.68 -3.60
C ALA A 173 2.87 -1.47 -4.89
N TYR A 174 4.08 -1.96 -5.10
CA TYR A 174 4.39 -2.85 -6.22
C TYR A 174 3.95 -4.27 -5.88
N GLU A 175 3.01 -4.78 -6.63
CA GLU A 175 2.47 -6.13 -6.51
C GLU A 175 2.95 -7.01 -7.68
N PRO A 176 4.01 -7.83 -7.52
CA PRO A 176 4.26 -8.92 -8.48
C PRO A 176 3.11 -9.93 -8.38
N ILE A 177 2.06 -9.78 -9.21
CA ILE A 177 0.81 -10.57 -9.08
C ILE A 177 1.11 -12.06 -9.13
N TRP A 178 2.11 -12.46 -9.91
CA TRP A 178 2.60 -13.83 -10.03
C TRP A 178 3.22 -14.39 -8.75
N ALA A 179 3.55 -13.54 -7.76
CA ALA A 179 4.12 -13.93 -6.46
C ALA A 179 3.10 -13.82 -5.32
N ILE A 180 1.83 -13.45 -5.59
CA ILE A 180 0.80 -13.31 -4.57
C ILE A 180 0.04 -14.62 -4.43
N GLY A 181 0.19 -15.32 -3.30
CA GLY A 181 -0.57 -16.56 -3.01
C GLY A 181 -0.21 -17.77 -3.86
N THR A 182 0.80 -17.70 -4.72
CA THR A 182 1.19 -18.77 -5.65
C THR A 182 2.30 -19.69 -5.13
N GLY A 183 2.92 -19.31 -4.01
CA GLY A 183 4.13 -19.98 -3.51
C GLY A 183 5.43 -19.54 -4.21
N LYS A 184 5.34 -18.78 -5.31
CA LYS A 184 6.50 -18.11 -5.92
C LYS A 184 6.82 -16.83 -5.15
N THR A 185 8.09 -16.44 -5.11
CA THR A 185 8.53 -15.18 -4.50
C THR A 185 9.51 -14.49 -5.44
N ALA A 186 9.41 -13.16 -5.55
CA ALA A 186 10.48 -12.39 -6.13
C ALA A 186 11.66 -12.36 -5.15
N THR A 187 12.90 -12.38 -5.65
CA THR A 187 14.04 -12.06 -4.78
C THR A 187 14.00 -10.59 -4.37
N SER A 188 14.69 -10.23 -3.29
CA SER A 188 14.74 -8.85 -2.83
C SER A 188 15.33 -7.92 -3.88
N GLU A 189 16.34 -8.37 -4.63
CA GLU A 189 16.94 -7.64 -5.73
C GLU A 189 15.95 -7.45 -6.90
N GLN A 190 15.24 -8.51 -7.30
CA GLN A 190 14.23 -8.42 -8.37
C GLN A 190 13.11 -7.44 -8.02
N ALA A 191 12.66 -7.45 -6.75
CA ALA A 191 11.67 -6.51 -6.26
C ALA A 191 12.22 -5.08 -6.28
N ASN A 192 13.45 -4.88 -5.81
CA ASN A 192 14.12 -3.59 -5.80
C ASN A 192 14.32 -3.02 -7.21
N ASP A 193 14.75 -3.84 -8.16
CA ASP A 193 14.95 -3.40 -9.55
C ASP A 193 13.64 -2.89 -10.17
N THR A 194 12.53 -3.60 -9.95
CA THR A 194 11.23 -3.14 -10.45
C THR A 194 10.77 -1.87 -9.71
N ILE A 195 10.93 -1.79 -8.39
CA ILE A 195 10.58 -0.61 -7.60
C ILE A 195 11.42 0.61 -8.02
N LYS A 196 12.70 0.41 -8.30
CA LYS A 196 13.58 1.44 -8.87
C LYS A 196 13.09 1.92 -10.23
N SER A 197 12.64 1.02 -11.10
CA SER A 197 12.01 1.39 -12.37
C SER A 197 10.74 2.20 -12.17
N ILE A 198 9.87 1.83 -11.20
CA ILE A 198 8.67 2.60 -10.84
C ILE A 198 9.07 4.01 -10.39
N ARG A 199 10.06 4.15 -9.51
CA ARG A 199 10.57 5.45 -9.08
C ARG A 199 11.08 6.29 -10.24
N ALA A 200 11.79 5.69 -11.19
CA ALA A 200 12.23 6.37 -12.42
C ALA A 200 11.05 6.81 -13.31
N MET A 201 9.94 6.06 -13.34
CA MET A 201 8.72 6.46 -14.06
C MET A 201 8.07 7.69 -13.39
N VAL A 202 8.00 7.72 -12.05
CA VAL A 202 7.54 8.89 -11.30
C VAL A 202 8.46 10.10 -11.57
N ALA A 203 9.78 9.89 -11.59
CA ALA A 203 10.75 10.97 -11.88
C ALA A 203 10.55 11.56 -13.27
N ARG A 204 10.27 10.74 -14.28
CA ARG A 204 9.99 11.22 -15.64
C ARG A 204 8.73 12.10 -15.72
N ALA A 205 7.73 11.81 -14.89
CA ALA A 205 6.45 12.52 -14.90
C ALA A 205 6.44 13.77 -14.00
N TYR A 206 7.11 13.72 -12.84
CA TYR A 206 7.02 14.73 -11.77
C TYR A 206 8.35 15.30 -11.31
N GLY A 207 9.47 14.83 -11.88
CA GLY A 207 10.82 15.25 -11.51
C GLY A 207 11.44 14.43 -10.38
N ASP A 208 12.77 14.46 -10.31
CA ASP A 208 13.56 13.67 -9.37
C ASP A 208 13.26 14.02 -7.90
N GLU A 209 13.04 15.31 -7.61
CA GLU A 209 12.75 15.75 -6.24
C GLU A 209 11.51 15.10 -5.66
N ILE A 210 10.43 15.02 -6.43
CA ILE A 210 9.18 14.35 -6.02
C ILE A 210 9.40 12.84 -5.92
N ALA A 211 10.00 12.22 -6.94
CA ALA A 211 10.24 10.79 -6.97
C ALA A 211 11.10 10.29 -5.80
N LEU A 212 12.04 11.11 -5.31
CA LEU A 212 12.87 10.80 -4.14
C LEU A 212 12.08 10.80 -2.82
N LYS A 213 10.92 11.45 -2.77
CA LYS A 213 10.07 11.53 -1.57
C LYS A 213 8.96 10.49 -1.55
N VAL A 214 8.51 10.03 -2.72
CA VAL A 214 7.46 8.99 -2.82
C VAL A 214 7.91 7.71 -2.14
N ARG A 215 7.07 7.19 -1.26
CA ARG A 215 7.29 5.90 -0.59
C ARG A 215 6.79 4.77 -1.48
N ILE A 216 7.63 3.76 -1.72
CA ILE A 216 7.25 2.61 -2.54
C ILE A 216 7.41 1.33 -1.72
N GLN A 217 6.29 0.64 -1.50
CA GLN A 217 6.20 -0.62 -0.76
C GLN A 217 6.37 -1.81 -1.71
N TYR A 218 6.91 -2.91 -1.18
CA TYR A 218 6.81 -4.22 -1.80
C TYR A 218 5.52 -4.93 -1.36
N GLY A 219 4.67 -5.30 -2.32
CA GLY A 219 3.35 -5.93 -2.11
C GLY A 219 3.30 -7.42 -2.47
N GLY A 220 4.43 -8.09 -2.67
CA GLY A 220 4.48 -9.53 -2.88
C GLY A 220 4.48 -10.34 -1.59
N SER A 221 5.11 -11.51 -1.59
CA SER A 221 5.21 -12.37 -0.41
C SER A 221 6.19 -11.79 0.62
N VAL A 222 5.66 -11.31 1.74
CA VAL A 222 6.44 -10.78 2.87
C VAL A 222 6.23 -11.66 4.09
N LYS A 223 7.34 -12.01 4.76
CA LYS A 223 7.36 -12.85 5.97
C LYS A 223 8.37 -12.28 6.98
N PRO A 224 8.26 -12.63 8.29
CA PRO A 224 9.26 -12.25 9.28
C PRO A 224 10.69 -12.62 8.90
N SER A 225 10.87 -13.73 8.17
CA SER A 225 12.20 -14.21 7.74
C SER A 225 12.77 -13.47 6.53
N THR A 226 11.97 -12.70 5.76
CA THR A 226 12.41 -12.06 4.53
C THR A 226 12.40 -10.53 4.60
N ILE A 227 11.67 -9.96 5.54
CA ILE A 227 11.47 -8.49 5.59
C ILE A 227 12.79 -7.73 5.75
N LYS A 228 13.72 -8.24 6.56
CA LYS A 228 15.00 -7.56 6.80
C LYS A 228 15.79 -7.38 5.51
N GLU A 229 15.94 -8.44 4.71
CA GLU A 229 16.64 -8.40 3.43
C GLU A 229 15.93 -7.45 2.43
N GLN A 230 14.59 -7.45 2.42
CA GLN A 230 13.80 -6.54 1.59
C GLN A 230 14.01 -5.08 2.00
N MET A 231 14.03 -4.77 3.30
CA MET A 231 14.23 -3.40 3.80
C MET A 231 15.68 -2.91 3.74
N GLU A 232 16.65 -3.79 3.52
CA GLU A 232 18.04 -3.43 3.23
C GLU A 232 18.23 -2.91 1.80
N GLN A 233 17.25 -3.10 0.91
CA GLN A 233 17.27 -2.60 -0.46
C GLN A 233 17.11 -1.08 -0.51
N THR A 234 17.68 -0.44 -1.56
CA THR A 234 17.78 1.02 -1.66
C THR A 234 16.48 1.72 -1.98
N ASP A 235 15.58 1.06 -2.72
CA ASP A 235 14.37 1.66 -3.25
C ASP A 235 13.09 1.15 -2.58
N ILE A 236 13.18 0.10 -1.75
CA ILE A 236 12.05 -0.43 -0.98
C ILE A 236 11.87 0.38 0.31
N ASP A 237 10.72 1.05 0.45
CA ASP A 237 10.40 1.90 1.59
C ASP A 237 9.38 1.26 2.55
N GLY A 238 9.09 -0.03 2.38
CA GLY A 238 8.14 -0.72 3.23
C GLY A 238 7.50 -1.92 2.57
N ALA A 239 6.41 -2.38 3.17
CA ALA A 239 5.68 -3.54 2.69
C ALA A 239 4.16 -3.38 2.81
N LEU A 240 3.43 -3.85 1.79
CA LEU A 240 2.00 -4.12 1.87
C LEU A 240 1.81 -5.62 2.11
N VAL A 241 1.48 -5.97 3.35
CA VAL A 241 1.53 -7.35 3.87
C VAL A 241 0.15 -7.99 3.85
N GLY A 242 -0.01 -9.11 3.18
CA GLY A 242 -1.26 -9.90 3.20
C GLY A 242 -1.32 -10.85 4.40
N GLY A 243 -1.28 -12.16 4.17
CA GLY A 243 -1.52 -13.22 5.17
C GLY A 243 -0.71 -13.11 6.47
N ALA A 244 0.55 -12.67 6.41
CA ALA A 244 1.35 -12.47 7.62
C ALA A 244 0.87 -11.31 8.50
N SER A 245 0.02 -10.41 7.99
CA SER A 245 -0.61 -9.35 8.80
C SER A 245 -1.80 -9.82 9.63
N LEU A 246 -2.22 -11.06 9.45
CA LEU A 246 -3.35 -11.65 10.17
C LEU A 246 -2.98 -12.21 11.56
N LYS A 247 -1.71 -12.19 11.95
CA LYS A 247 -1.25 -12.61 13.28
C LYS A 247 -0.39 -11.51 13.89
N ALA A 248 -0.70 -11.12 15.12
CA ALA A 248 0.03 -10.06 15.81
C ALA A 248 1.53 -10.38 15.93
N SER A 249 1.90 -11.64 16.21
CA SER A 249 3.29 -12.08 16.29
C SER A 249 4.06 -11.91 14.97
N ASP A 250 3.45 -12.32 13.85
CA ASP A 250 4.11 -12.30 12.55
C ASP A 250 4.19 -10.84 12.03
N PHE A 251 3.08 -10.10 12.17
CA PHE A 251 3.05 -8.70 11.71
C PHE A 251 3.97 -7.80 12.53
N SER A 252 4.00 -7.96 13.86
CA SER A 252 4.93 -7.19 14.71
C SER A 252 6.40 -7.53 14.42
N ALA A 253 6.72 -8.79 14.10
CA ALA A 253 8.06 -9.17 13.70
C ALA A 253 8.46 -8.56 12.32
N ILE A 254 7.48 -8.33 11.43
CA ILE A 254 7.70 -7.60 10.17
C ILE A 254 7.87 -6.11 10.42
N VAL A 255 7.11 -5.52 11.33
CA VAL A 255 7.19 -4.10 11.70
C VAL A 255 8.53 -3.76 12.36
N ASN A 256 9.06 -4.65 13.18
CA ASN A 256 10.29 -4.46 13.97
C ASN A 256 11.53 -5.15 13.34
N TYR A 257 11.60 -5.25 12.01
CA TYR A 257 12.64 -5.93 11.22
C TYR A 257 14.08 -5.53 11.54
#